data_13dbc20ba46ee24ed70944ec76cfb488
#
_entry.id   13dbc20ba46ee24ed70944ec76cfb488
#
_cell.length_a   1.000
_cell.length_b   1.000
_cell.length_c   1.000
_cell.angle_alpha   90.00
_cell.angle_beta   90.00
_cell.angle_gamma   90.00
#
_symmetry.space_group_name_H-M   'P 1'
#
loop_
_entity.id
_entity.type
_entity.pdbx_description
1 polymer ?
#
loop_
_entity_poly.entity_id
_entity_poly.type
_entity_poly.pdbx_seq_one_letter_code
_entity_poly.pdbx_strand_id
1 'polypeptide(L)'
;MLFSLMSNVISMAFILQIYSVFCYFPNFLEFFFCYAHDFSYLCRIICEAVRTMERKEFESYMQKYADQIEEIRQSAHKLHQSVNQTYGDQLPYGFHLDMVVQGIRDFGHLVCVREADVLPLFFGGYYHDSIEDARLTYNDVMKVARGYLTEEQAFLATEIAYALTNDKGRTRAERAGEKYYKGIRLTPYAPFVKLCDRLANISYSCSGVDSNNLRMKEVYKAEMPHFLQCINPHSEDPRFLLPQETVLRLAECLIDDLEREEREGKVWWVGY
;
A
#
# COMPACT_ATOMS: atom_id res chain seq x y z
N MET A 1 -17.15 1.00 -24.50
CA MET A 1 -18.58 1.35 -24.47
C MET A 1 -19.38 0.64 -23.37
N LEU A 2 -19.20 -0.66 -23.09
CA LEU A 2 -19.86 -1.38 -21.98
C LEU A 2 -19.38 -0.95 -20.58
N PHE A 3 -18.09 -0.63 -20.38
CA PHE A 3 -17.54 -0.15 -19.10
C PHE A 3 -18.08 1.24 -18.69
N SER A 4 -18.35 2.12 -19.65
CA SER A 4 -18.95 3.43 -19.38
C SER A 4 -20.42 3.33 -18.95
N LEU A 5 -21.14 2.31 -19.40
CA LEU A 5 -22.53 2.05 -19.00
C LEU A 5 -22.64 1.44 -17.61
N MET A 6 -21.73 0.57 -17.21
CA MET A 6 -21.71 -0.03 -15.86
C MET A 6 -21.33 0.99 -14.78
N SER A 7 -20.39 1.90 -15.05
CA SER A 7 -20.04 3.01 -14.14
C SER A 7 -21.25 3.94 -13.87
N ASN A 8 -22.03 4.23 -14.90
CA ASN A 8 -23.23 5.05 -14.76
C ASN A 8 -24.38 4.35 -14.01
N VAL A 9 -24.50 3.02 -14.09
CA VAL A 9 -25.54 2.25 -13.39
C VAL A 9 -25.24 2.13 -11.91
N ILE A 10 -23.96 1.92 -11.53
CA ILE A 10 -23.53 1.87 -10.13
C ILE A 10 -23.69 3.24 -9.47
N SER A 11 -23.35 4.32 -10.18
CA SER A 11 -23.58 5.70 -9.72
C SER A 11 -25.07 6.00 -9.50
N MET A 12 -25.94 5.55 -10.41
CA MET A 12 -27.40 5.72 -10.26
C MET A 12 -28.00 4.91 -9.10
N ALA A 13 -27.54 3.69 -8.86
CA ALA A 13 -28.01 2.87 -7.75
C ALA A 13 -27.61 3.49 -6.39
N PHE A 14 -26.41 4.03 -6.29
CA PHE A 14 -25.92 4.74 -5.10
C PHE A 14 -26.70 6.05 -4.86
N ILE A 15 -26.97 6.80 -5.91
CA ILE A 15 -27.81 8.01 -5.86
C ILE A 15 -29.24 7.69 -5.43
N LEU A 16 -29.83 6.58 -5.91
CA LEU A 16 -31.16 6.15 -5.49
C LEU A 16 -31.20 5.66 -4.04
N GLN A 17 -30.11 5.07 -3.55
CA GLN A 17 -29.98 4.64 -2.15
C GLN A 17 -29.83 5.86 -1.21
N ILE A 18 -29.10 6.88 -1.62
CA ILE A 18 -29.06 8.18 -0.93
C ILE A 18 -30.47 8.83 -0.96
N TYR A 19 -31.17 8.83 -2.08
CA TYR A 19 -32.54 9.36 -2.17
C TYR A 19 -33.52 8.63 -1.22
N SER A 20 -33.41 7.32 -1.06
CA SER A 20 -34.30 6.55 -0.17
C SER A 20 -34.09 6.88 1.32
N VAL A 21 -32.87 7.26 1.71
CA VAL A 21 -32.56 7.69 3.09
C VAL A 21 -33.05 9.12 3.34
N PHE A 22 -33.04 9.99 2.34
CA PHE A 22 -33.42 11.40 2.49
C PHE A 22 -34.91 11.70 2.32
N CYS A 23 -35.71 10.78 1.74
CA CYS A 23 -37.19 10.93 1.68
C CYS A 23 -37.88 10.98 3.05
N TYR A 24 -37.19 10.69 4.14
CA TYR A 24 -37.73 10.78 5.49
C TYR A 24 -37.63 12.19 6.13
N PHE A 25 -37.02 13.18 5.44
CA PHE A 25 -36.88 14.56 5.94
C PHE A 25 -37.42 15.58 4.93
N PRO A 26 -38.71 15.91 4.92
CA PRO A 26 -39.34 16.78 3.92
C PRO A 26 -38.78 18.20 3.87
N ASN A 27 -38.21 18.73 4.95
CA ASN A 27 -37.63 20.08 5.00
C ASN A 27 -36.14 20.13 4.54
N PHE A 28 -35.49 18.98 4.32
CA PHE A 28 -34.10 18.92 3.91
C PHE A 28 -33.92 19.15 2.42
N LEU A 29 -34.90 18.79 1.61
CA LEU A 29 -34.88 19.00 0.15
C LEU A 29 -34.92 20.49 -0.21
N GLU A 30 -35.70 21.32 0.49
CA GLU A 30 -35.71 22.78 0.25
C GLU A 30 -34.39 23.43 0.67
N PHE A 31 -33.78 23.00 1.77
CA PHE A 31 -32.46 23.46 2.21
C PHE A 31 -31.38 23.06 1.22
N PHE A 32 -31.44 21.84 0.69
CA PHE A 32 -30.47 21.32 -0.28
C PHE A 32 -30.56 22.00 -1.66
N PHE A 33 -31.76 22.28 -2.14
CA PHE A 33 -31.96 23.00 -3.40
C PHE A 33 -31.57 24.48 -3.33
N CYS A 34 -31.66 25.12 -2.18
CA CYS A 34 -31.21 26.51 -1.99
C CYS A 34 -29.68 26.64 -1.94
N TYR A 35 -28.96 25.61 -1.51
CA TYR A 35 -27.48 25.64 -1.40
C TYR A 35 -26.74 24.87 -2.51
N ALA A 36 -27.38 23.91 -3.17
CA ALA A 36 -26.78 23.17 -4.29
C ALA A 36 -27.09 23.86 -5.62
N HIS A 37 -26.47 25.00 -5.85
CA HIS A 37 -26.57 25.71 -7.13
C HIS A 37 -25.96 24.90 -8.30
N ASP A 38 -25.33 23.76 -8.03
CA ASP A 38 -24.78 22.90 -9.08
C ASP A 38 -24.64 21.44 -8.59
N PHE A 39 -25.59 20.58 -8.99
CA PHE A 39 -25.50 19.13 -8.77
C PHE A 39 -24.23 18.54 -9.39
N SER A 40 -23.70 19.17 -10.46
CA SER A 40 -22.43 18.82 -11.07
C SER A 40 -21.25 19.06 -10.14
N TYR A 41 -21.31 20.08 -9.27
CA TYR A 41 -20.30 20.38 -8.26
C TYR A 41 -20.28 19.31 -7.16
N LEU A 42 -21.45 18.86 -6.69
CA LEU A 42 -21.55 17.81 -5.69
C LEU A 42 -21.09 16.44 -6.25
N CYS A 43 -21.51 16.11 -7.48
CA CYS A 43 -21.01 14.92 -8.17
C CYS A 43 -19.50 14.98 -8.38
N ARG A 44 -18.95 16.16 -8.69
CA ARG A 44 -17.50 16.32 -8.83
C ARG A 44 -16.78 16.14 -7.50
N ILE A 45 -17.27 16.70 -6.40
CA ILE A 45 -16.69 16.50 -5.06
C ILE A 45 -16.75 15.00 -4.65
N ILE A 46 -17.86 14.32 -4.91
CA ILE A 46 -18.00 12.89 -4.61
C ILE A 46 -17.09 12.05 -5.51
N CYS A 47 -16.97 12.38 -6.80
CA CYS A 47 -16.05 11.69 -7.71
C CYS A 47 -14.57 12.03 -7.43
N GLU A 48 -14.26 13.25 -7.00
CA GLU A 48 -12.90 13.64 -6.57
C GLU A 48 -12.50 12.97 -5.25
N ALA A 49 -13.48 12.71 -4.35
CA ALA A 49 -13.23 12.05 -3.05
C ALA A 49 -12.89 10.54 -3.17
N VAL A 50 -13.06 9.94 -4.35
CA VAL A 50 -12.84 8.50 -4.59
C VAL A 50 -11.75 8.24 -5.65
N ARG A 51 -11.16 9.31 -6.23
CA ARG A 51 -10.20 9.15 -7.33
C ARG A 51 -8.77 9.00 -6.79
N THR A 52 -8.08 7.96 -7.27
CA THR A 52 -6.62 7.83 -7.13
C THR A 52 -5.90 8.83 -8.05
N MET A 53 -4.65 9.12 -7.75
CA MET A 53 -3.81 9.98 -8.58
C MET A 53 -3.52 9.33 -9.94
N GLU A 54 -3.45 10.14 -10.98
CA GLU A 54 -2.82 9.72 -12.22
C GLU A 54 -1.32 9.48 -12.00
N ARG A 55 -0.73 8.51 -12.69
CA ARG A 55 0.71 8.19 -12.58
C ARG A 55 1.60 9.43 -12.72
N LYS A 56 1.34 10.27 -13.74
CA LYS A 56 2.12 11.50 -14.00
C LYS A 56 2.00 12.52 -12.87
N GLU A 57 0.84 12.61 -12.24
CA GLU A 57 0.60 13.47 -11.09
C GLU A 57 1.40 13.01 -9.88
N PHE A 58 1.34 11.72 -9.58
CA PHE A 58 2.12 11.10 -8.50
C PHE A 58 3.64 11.28 -8.73
N GLU A 59 4.12 11.05 -9.96
CA GLU A 59 5.52 11.28 -10.35
C GLU A 59 5.94 12.74 -10.16
N SER A 60 5.05 13.69 -10.47
CA SER A 60 5.34 15.12 -10.26
C SER A 60 5.50 15.46 -8.77
N TYR A 61 4.70 14.86 -7.90
CA TYR A 61 4.84 15.05 -6.45
C TYR A 61 6.08 14.34 -5.90
N MET A 62 6.42 13.16 -6.39
CA MET A 62 7.70 12.52 -6.04
C MET A 62 8.89 13.41 -6.41
N GLN A 63 8.86 14.06 -7.57
CA GLN A 63 9.91 14.99 -7.97
C GLN A 63 9.90 16.26 -7.09
N LYS A 64 8.73 16.80 -6.79
CA LYS A 64 8.58 17.96 -5.90
C LYS A 64 9.15 17.71 -4.51
N TYR A 65 9.00 16.51 -3.98
CA TYR A 65 9.43 16.12 -2.64
C TYR A 65 10.70 15.27 -2.62
N ALA A 66 11.47 15.25 -3.72
CA ALA A 66 12.64 14.39 -3.87
C ALA A 66 13.67 14.55 -2.75
N ASP A 67 13.97 15.77 -2.35
CA ASP A 67 14.93 16.05 -1.28
C ASP A 67 14.43 15.55 0.08
N GLN A 68 13.17 15.79 0.42
CA GLN A 68 12.57 15.30 1.66
C GLN A 68 12.50 13.76 1.71
N ILE A 69 12.16 13.11 0.59
CA ILE A 69 12.16 11.65 0.47
C ILE A 69 13.57 11.11 0.68
N GLU A 70 14.60 11.76 0.13
CA GLU A 70 15.98 11.35 0.32
C GLU A 70 16.46 11.55 1.76
N GLU A 71 16.07 12.65 2.42
CA GLU A 71 16.38 12.88 3.84
C GLU A 71 15.73 11.80 4.73
N ILE A 72 14.47 11.44 4.49
CA ILE A 72 13.75 10.35 5.17
C ILE A 72 14.48 9.03 4.94
N ARG A 73 14.87 8.73 3.70
CA ARG A 73 15.64 7.55 3.33
C ARG A 73 16.93 7.44 4.13
N GLN A 74 17.74 8.50 4.11
CA GLN A 74 19.03 8.51 4.83
C GLN A 74 18.86 8.36 6.33
N SER A 75 17.81 8.95 6.90
CA SER A 75 17.47 8.82 8.32
C SER A 75 17.12 7.37 8.68
N ALA A 76 16.28 6.71 7.88
CA ALA A 76 15.91 5.31 8.09
C ALA A 76 17.12 4.36 7.93
N HIS A 77 17.96 4.57 6.91
CA HIS A 77 19.19 3.79 6.71
C HIS A 77 20.14 3.91 7.91
N LYS A 78 20.38 5.15 8.40
CA LYS A 78 21.21 5.40 9.60
C LYS A 78 20.63 4.73 10.84
N LEU A 79 19.31 4.74 11.00
CA LEU A 79 18.62 4.10 12.11
C LEU A 79 18.97 2.60 12.18
N HIS A 80 18.70 1.86 11.09
CA HIS A 80 18.97 0.41 11.03
C HIS A 80 20.47 0.09 11.10
N GLN A 81 21.31 0.93 10.51
CA GLN A 81 22.77 0.81 10.66
C GLN A 81 23.23 0.96 12.11
N SER A 82 22.60 1.86 12.88
CA SER A 82 22.96 2.10 14.30
C SER A 82 22.72 0.88 15.19
N VAL A 83 21.84 -0.03 14.79
CA VAL A 83 21.54 -1.29 15.48
C VAL A 83 22.21 -2.50 14.82
N ASN A 84 23.10 -2.28 13.85
CA ASN A 84 23.84 -3.30 13.10
C ASN A 84 22.94 -4.33 12.41
N GLN A 85 21.77 -3.87 11.91
CA GLN A 85 20.86 -4.75 11.23
C GLN A 85 21.29 -4.98 9.78
N THR A 86 21.21 -6.24 9.35
CA THR A 86 21.51 -6.67 7.98
C THR A 86 20.29 -7.33 7.34
N TYR A 87 20.27 -7.34 6.02
CA TYR A 87 19.27 -8.02 5.21
C TYR A 87 19.93 -9.15 4.43
N GLY A 88 19.31 -10.34 4.41
CA GLY A 88 20.01 -11.53 3.95
C GLY A 88 21.28 -11.78 4.74
N ASP A 89 22.32 -12.28 4.08
CA ASP A 89 23.57 -12.65 4.77
C ASP A 89 24.46 -11.45 5.11
N GLN A 90 24.50 -10.40 4.27
CA GLN A 90 25.49 -9.32 4.43
C GLN A 90 25.06 -7.95 3.95
N LEU A 91 23.87 -7.79 3.35
CA LEU A 91 23.44 -6.50 2.84
C LEU A 91 23.04 -5.54 3.97
N PRO A 92 23.34 -4.23 3.86
CA PRO A 92 22.74 -3.26 4.76
C PRO A 92 21.22 -3.34 4.72
N TYR A 93 20.57 -3.21 5.88
CA TYR A 93 19.09 -3.30 5.94
C TYR A 93 18.38 -2.26 5.07
N GLY A 94 19.02 -1.11 4.87
CA GLY A 94 18.55 -0.08 3.93
C GLY A 94 18.25 -0.58 2.52
N PHE A 95 18.91 -1.66 2.08
CA PHE A 95 18.62 -2.30 0.80
C PHE A 95 17.18 -2.82 0.73
N HIS A 96 16.70 -3.46 1.81
CA HIS A 96 15.30 -3.89 1.91
C HIS A 96 14.34 -2.70 1.89
N LEU A 97 14.62 -1.66 2.67
CA LEU A 97 13.80 -0.45 2.70
C LEU A 97 13.68 0.21 1.32
N ASP A 98 14.80 0.26 0.58
CA ASP A 98 14.81 0.80 -0.79
C ASP A 98 13.95 -0.05 -1.75
N MET A 99 13.96 -1.37 -1.62
CA MET A 99 13.09 -2.25 -2.41
C MET A 99 11.61 -2.04 -2.10
N VAL A 100 11.24 -1.89 -0.83
CA VAL A 100 9.86 -1.59 -0.42
C VAL A 100 9.40 -0.26 -1.01
N VAL A 101 10.23 0.78 -0.89
CA VAL A 101 9.92 2.11 -1.43
C VAL A 101 9.94 2.12 -2.96
N GLN A 102 10.72 1.26 -3.62
CA GLN A 102 10.61 1.09 -5.07
C GLN A 102 9.20 0.59 -5.47
N GLY A 103 8.63 -0.36 -4.72
CA GLY A 103 7.23 -0.76 -4.92
C GLY A 103 6.24 0.39 -4.74
N ILE A 104 6.48 1.29 -3.76
CA ILE A 104 5.67 2.50 -3.59
C ILE A 104 5.82 3.46 -4.78
N ARG A 105 7.03 3.64 -5.32
CA ARG A 105 7.27 4.46 -6.52
C ARG A 105 6.53 3.94 -7.74
N ASP A 106 6.54 2.63 -7.92
CA ASP A 106 5.95 1.98 -9.10
C ASP A 106 4.41 1.97 -9.06
N PHE A 107 3.83 1.75 -7.89
CA PHE A 107 2.40 1.45 -7.73
C PHE A 107 1.64 2.42 -6.82
N GLY A 108 2.29 3.35 -6.13
CA GLY A 108 1.67 4.24 -5.15
C GLY A 108 0.56 5.12 -5.73
N HIS A 109 0.63 5.48 -7.02
CA HIS A 109 -0.41 6.22 -7.72
C HIS A 109 -1.76 5.48 -7.74
N LEU A 110 -1.76 4.15 -7.61
CA LEU A 110 -2.97 3.32 -7.61
C LEU A 110 -3.76 3.38 -6.29
N VAL A 111 -3.16 3.93 -5.24
CA VAL A 111 -3.79 4.04 -3.91
C VAL A 111 -3.78 5.46 -3.36
N CYS A 112 -2.83 6.31 -3.75
CA CYS A 112 -2.69 7.67 -3.25
C CYS A 112 -3.82 8.56 -3.79
N VAL A 113 -4.49 9.29 -2.90
CA VAL A 113 -5.67 10.11 -3.26
C VAL A 113 -5.40 11.61 -3.14
N ARG A 114 -4.41 12.03 -2.35
CA ARG A 114 -4.09 13.46 -2.11
C ARG A 114 -2.59 13.68 -2.13
N GLU A 115 -2.18 14.86 -2.59
CA GLU A 115 -0.78 15.31 -2.49
C GLU A 115 -0.22 15.17 -1.06
N ALA A 116 -1.02 15.55 -0.06
CA ALA A 116 -0.62 15.49 1.35
C ALA A 116 -0.27 14.07 1.84
N ASP A 117 -0.74 13.02 1.17
CA ASP A 117 -0.52 11.62 1.56
C ASP A 117 0.77 11.03 0.94
N VAL A 118 1.39 11.71 -0.04
CA VAL A 118 2.60 11.22 -0.73
C VAL A 118 3.75 11.02 0.26
N LEU A 119 4.13 12.05 1.00
CA LEU A 119 5.23 11.94 1.98
C LEU A 119 4.95 10.94 3.11
N PRO A 120 3.76 10.90 3.73
CA PRO A 120 3.41 9.85 4.69
C PRO A 120 3.57 8.43 4.16
N LEU A 121 3.19 8.20 2.89
CA LEU A 121 3.33 6.89 2.25
C LEU A 121 4.80 6.48 2.11
N PHE A 122 5.67 7.40 1.66
CA PHE A 122 7.12 7.16 1.59
C PHE A 122 7.75 6.96 2.97
N PHE A 123 7.37 7.79 3.95
CA PHE A 123 7.85 7.64 5.33
C PHE A 123 7.42 6.27 5.88
N GLY A 124 6.15 5.89 5.73
CA GLY A 124 5.64 4.58 6.15
C GLY A 124 6.43 3.43 5.54
N GLY A 125 6.81 3.52 4.26
CA GLY A 125 7.66 2.52 3.59
C GLY A 125 9.07 2.44 4.18
N TYR A 126 9.72 3.57 4.44
CA TYR A 126 11.06 3.59 5.02
C TYR A 126 11.10 3.23 6.51
N TYR A 127 10.04 3.48 7.27
CA TYR A 127 9.99 3.26 8.71
C TYR A 127 9.14 2.06 9.14
N HIS A 128 8.63 1.24 8.20
CA HIS A 128 7.71 0.14 8.51
C HIS A 128 8.26 -0.87 9.53
N ASP A 129 9.58 -1.14 9.50
CA ASP A 129 10.26 -2.08 10.41
C ASP A 129 10.98 -1.39 11.58
N SER A 130 10.87 -0.06 11.71
CA SER A 130 11.62 0.71 12.70
C SER A 130 11.29 0.34 14.16
N ILE A 131 10.05 -0.05 14.43
CA ILE A 131 9.60 -0.47 15.76
C ILE A 131 10.02 -1.90 16.04
N GLU A 132 9.84 -2.81 15.07
CA GLU A 132 10.16 -4.23 15.23
C GLU A 132 11.67 -4.44 15.33
N ASP A 133 12.41 -3.90 14.40
CA ASP A 133 13.80 -4.22 14.17
C ASP A 133 14.77 -3.20 14.76
N ALA A 134 14.45 -1.90 14.70
CA ALA A 134 15.31 -0.85 15.24
C ALA A 134 14.90 -0.41 16.66
N ARG A 135 13.92 -1.08 17.27
CA ARG A 135 13.49 -0.90 18.66
C ARG A 135 12.95 0.49 18.99
N LEU A 136 12.44 1.22 18.02
CA LEU A 136 11.73 2.46 18.29
C LEU A 136 10.36 2.16 18.95
N THR A 137 9.87 3.13 19.70
CA THR A 137 8.47 3.15 20.15
C THR A 137 7.62 3.94 19.17
N TYR A 138 6.29 3.83 19.27
CA TYR A 138 5.35 4.68 18.53
C TYR A 138 5.71 6.17 18.66
N ASN A 139 6.01 6.61 19.90
CA ASN A 139 6.34 8.02 20.16
C ASN A 139 7.68 8.44 19.54
N ASP A 140 8.64 7.52 19.43
CA ASP A 140 9.91 7.81 18.76
C ASP A 140 9.71 7.98 17.27
N VAL A 141 8.92 7.12 16.62
CA VAL A 141 8.55 7.25 15.19
C VAL A 141 7.82 8.55 14.94
N MET A 142 6.81 8.89 15.77
CA MET A 142 6.08 10.16 15.70
C MET A 142 7.01 11.37 15.83
N LYS A 143 7.96 11.33 16.75
CA LYS A 143 8.95 12.41 16.93
C LYS A 143 9.84 12.58 15.70
N VAL A 144 10.28 11.49 15.09
CA VAL A 144 11.07 11.54 13.85
C VAL A 144 10.22 12.07 12.71
N ALA A 145 9.00 11.57 12.54
CA ALA A 145 8.09 12.00 11.48
C ALA A 145 7.81 13.50 11.51
N ARG A 146 7.60 14.08 12.70
CA ARG A 146 7.44 15.54 12.91
C ARG A 146 8.65 16.36 12.47
N GLY A 147 9.82 15.77 12.33
CA GLY A 147 10.99 16.44 11.79
C GLY A 147 10.95 16.70 10.28
N TYR A 148 10.10 15.95 9.56
CA TYR A 148 9.98 16.01 8.10
C TYR A 148 8.59 16.39 7.60
N LEU A 149 7.55 16.18 8.40
CA LEU A 149 6.14 16.19 8.01
C LEU A 149 5.32 17.15 8.87
N THR A 150 4.18 17.61 8.34
CA THR A 150 3.17 18.30 9.16
C THR A 150 2.59 17.36 10.21
N GLU A 151 1.89 17.87 11.22
CA GLU A 151 1.32 17.04 12.30
C GLU A 151 0.36 15.96 11.78
N GLU A 152 -0.53 16.31 10.83
CA GLU A 152 -1.46 15.37 10.21
C GLU A 152 -0.71 14.29 9.42
N GLN A 153 0.29 14.69 8.65
CA GLN A 153 1.14 13.77 7.87
C GLN A 153 1.96 12.85 8.78
N ALA A 154 2.54 13.41 9.85
CA ALA A 154 3.34 12.64 10.81
C ALA A 154 2.49 11.60 11.53
N PHE A 155 1.24 11.94 11.88
CA PHE A 155 0.29 11.00 12.44
C PHE A 155 0.03 9.84 11.48
N LEU A 156 -0.39 10.12 10.23
CA LEU A 156 -0.66 9.08 9.22
C LEU A 156 0.58 8.20 8.97
N ALA A 157 1.75 8.81 8.81
CA ALA A 157 3.02 8.09 8.58
C ALA A 157 3.37 7.14 9.74
N THR A 158 3.13 7.59 10.98
CA THR A 158 3.37 6.80 12.19
C THR A 158 2.36 5.66 12.31
N GLU A 159 1.08 5.90 12.01
CA GLU A 159 0.05 4.87 12.00
C GLU A 159 0.38 3.76 10.99
N ILE A 160 0.87 4.11 9.78
CA ILE A 160 1.32 3.13 8.79
C ILE A 160 2.45 2.26 9.37
N ALA A 161 3.51 2.87 9.90
CA ALA A 161 4.64 2.12 10.47
C ALA A 161 4.20 1.24 11.66
N TYR A 162 3.34 1.76 12.52
CA TYR A 162 2.82 1.03 13.68
C TYR A 162 1.95 -0.16 13.27
N ALA A 163 1.07 0.02 12.28
CA ALA A 163 0.21 -1.06 11.80
C ALA A 163 0.99 -2.23 11.19
N LEU A 164 2.19 -1.97 10.66
CA LEU A 164 3.05 -2.99 10.07
C LEU A 164 3.92 -3.72 11.10
N THR A 165 3.95 -3.25 12.34
CA THR A 165 4.70 -3.87 13.45
C THR A 165 4.01 -5.16 13.91
N ASN A 166 4.72 -6.28 13.85
CA ASN A 166 4.23 -7.59 14.26
C ASN A 166 3.90 -7.65 15.76
N ASP A 167 2.94 -8.50 16.12
CA ASP A 167 2.69 -8.83 17.53
C ASP A 167 3.84 -9.65 18.13
N LYS A 168 3.90 -9.70 19.46
CA LYS A 168 4.85 -10.59 20.16
C LYS A 168 4.43 -12.04 19.99
N GLY A 169 5.37 -12.90 19.64
CA GLY A 169 5.12 -14.33 19.49
C GLY A 169 6.41 -15.14 19.28
N ARG A 170 6.37 -16.43 19.58
CA ARG A 170 7.50 -17.35 19.43
C ARG A 170 7.67 -17.82 17.99
N THR A 171 6.55 -17.95 17.26
CA THR A 171 6.53 -18.39 15.88
C THR A 171 6.11 -17.25 14.94
N ARG A 172 6.40 -17.41 13.65
CA ARG A 172 5.95 -16.48 12.60
C ARG A 172 4.42 -16.35 12.58
N ALA A 173 3.69 -17.48 12.73
CA ALA A 173 2.23 -17.50 12.74
C ALA A 173 1.64 -16.77 13.96
N GLU A 174 2.26 -16.92 15.15
CA GLU A 174 1.83 -16.19 16.35
C GLU A 174 2.03 -14.67 16.19
N ARG A 175 3.12 -14.24 15.56
CA ARG A 175 3.44 -12.82 15.34
C ARG A 175 2.54 -12.18 14.31
N ALA A 176 2.14 -12.91 13.26
CA ALA A 176 1.26 -12.50 12.20
C ALA A 176 -0.18 -13.01 12.43
N GLY A 177 -0.72 -12.80 13.63
CA GLY A 177 -2.09 -13.21 13.99
C GLY A 177 -3.16 -12.22 13.54
N GLU A 178 -4.43 -12.55 13.82
CA GLU A 178 -5.60 -11.75 13.40
C GLU A 178 -5.56 -10.31 13.92
N LYS A 179 -5.05 -10.08 15.13
CA LYS A 179 -4.92 -8.72 15.69
C LYS A 179 -3.99 -7.85 14.86
N TYR A 180 -2.86 -8.40 14.41
CA TYR A 180 -1.91 -7.75 13.51
C TYR A 180 -2.57 -7.41 12.17
N TYR A 181 -3.16 -8.40 11.51
CA TYR A 181 -3.81 -8.17 10.21
C TYR A 181 -5.01 -7.22 10.31
N LYS A 182 -5.74 -7.25 11.41
CA LYS A 182 -6.81 -6.27 11.67
C LYS A 182 -6.27 -4.84 11.74
N GLY A 183 -5.12 -4.62 12.39
CA GLY A 183 -4.45 -3.32 12.43
C GLY A 183 -4.11 -2.82 11.03
N ILE A 184 -3.53 -3.69 10.18
CA ILE A 184 -3.23 -3.37 8.79
C ILE A 184 -4.50 -2.97 8.02
N ARG A 185 -5.57 -3.79 8.08
CA ARG A 185 -6.81 -3.55 7.34
C ARG A 185 -7.54 -2.26 7.74
N LEU A 186 -7.32 -1.76 8.95
CA LEU A 186 -7.98 -0.57 9.49
C LEU A 186 -7.15 0.71 9.32
N THR A 187 -5.90 0.63 8.89
CA THR A 187 -5.00 1.78 8.73
C THR A 187 -4.86 2.14 7.25
N PRO A 188 -5.16 3.39 6.86
CA PRO A 188 -5.01 3.82 5.48
C PRO A 188 -3.58 3.55 4.97
N TYR A 189 -3.45 3.06 3.74
CA TYR A 189 -2.20 2.72 3.06
C TYR A 189 -1.42 1.53 3.65
N ALA A 190 -1.68 1.08 4.88
CA ALA A 190 -0.95 -0.03 5.48
C ALA A 190 -1.11 -1.35 4.70
N PRO A 191 -2.27 -1.73 4.14
CA PRO A 191 -2.40 -2.90 3.28
C PRO A 191 -1.46 -2.84 2.06
N PHE A 192 -1.38 -1.67 1.41
CA PHE A 192 -0.54 -1.46 0.25
C PHE A 192 0.97 -1.48 0.61
N VAL A 193 1.38 -0.80 1.68
CA VAL A 193 2.78 -0.83 2.13
C VAL A 193 3.20 -2.24 2.54
N LYS A 194 2.31 -3.01 3.19
CA LYS A 194 2.56 -4.43 3.50
C LYS A 194 2.67 -5.30 2.25
N LEU A 195 1.92 -4.97 1.20
CA LEU A 195 2.05 -5.65 -0.09
C LEU A 195 3.41 -5.33 -0.75
N CYS A 196 3.89 -4.07 -0.67
CA CYS A 196 5.21 -3.67 -1.16
C CYS A 196 6.35 -4.36 -0.38
N ASP A 197 6.24 -4.47 0.96
CA ASP A 197 7.17 -5.23 1.78
C ASP A 197 7.21 -6.72 1.34
N ARG A 198 6.06 -7.34 1.14
CA ARG A 198 5.98 -8.71 0.65
C ARG A 198 6.61 -8.85 -0.74
N LEU A 199 6.37 -7.89 -1.65
CA LEU A 199 6.97 -7.86 -2.98
C LEU A 199 8.49 -7.76 -2.91
N ALA A 200 9.03 -6.89 -2.05
CA ALA A 200 10.47 -6.75 -1.83
C ALA A 200 11.10 -8.07 -1.35
N ASN A 201 10.50 -8.70 -0.34
CA ASN A 201 10.97 -9.96 0.21
C ASN A 201 10.93 -11.11 -0.82
N ILE A 202 9.87 -11.18 -1.62
CA ILE A 202 9.75 -12.19 -2.68
C ILE A 202 10.76 -11.94 -3.79
N SER A 203 10.89 -10.70 -4.27
CA SER A 203 11.85 -10.34 -5.31
C SER A 203 13.28 -10.70 -4.91
N TYR A 204 13.64 -10.46 -3.64
CA TYR A 204 14.94 -10.87 -3.11
C TYR A 204 15.07 -12.40 -3.07
N SER A 205 14.05 -13.11 -2.60
CA SER A 205 14.09 -14.59 -2.54
C SER A 205 14.18 -15.25 -3.91
N CYS A 206 13.70 -14.58 -4.96
CA CYS A 206 13.80 -15.03 -6.36
C CYS A 206 15.13 -14.66 -7.04
N SER A 207 15.98 -13.83 -6.39
CA SER A 207 17.27 -13.42 -6.97
C SER A 207 18.33 -14.51 -7.01
N GLY A 208 18.16 -15.57 -6.19
CA GLY A 208 19.10 -16.69 -6.10
C GLY A 208 20.47 -16.35 -5.51
N VAL A 209 20.63 -15.16 -4.91
CA VAL A 209 21.91 -14.69 -4.35
C VAL A 209 22.30 -15.40 -3.07
N ASP A 210 21.32 -15.88 -2.31
CA ASP A 210 21.48 -16.49 -0.99
C ASP A 210 20.95 -17.95 -1.00
N SER A 211 21.64 -18.87 -0.35
CA SER A 211 21.20 -20.27 -0.22
C SER A 211 19.84 -20.45 0.46
N ASN A 212 19.45 -19.49 1.31
CA ASN A 212 18.13 -19.47 1.96
C ASN A 212 17.02 -18.96 1.04
N ASN A 213 17.36 -18.31 -0.07
CA ASN A 213 16.40 -17.67 -0.97
C ASN A 213 15.40 -18.66 -1.56
N LEU A 214 15.86 -19.79 -2.08
CA LEU A 214 14.99 -20.82 -2.65
C LEU A 214 13.96 -21.35 -1.65
N ARG A 215 14.43 -21.61 -0.40
CA ARG A 215 13.51 -22.03 0.66
C ARG A 215 12.47 -20.96 0.98
N MET A 216 12.87 -19.70 1.03
CA MET A 216 11.95 -18.60 1.32
C MET A 216 10.98 -18.35 0.18
N LYS A 217 11.39 -18.53 -1.08
CA LYS A 217 10.50 -18.48 -2.24
C LYS A 217 9.33 -19.46 -2.09
N GLU A 218 9.63 -20.73 -1.76
CA GLU A 218 8.59 -21.74 -1.54
C GLU A 218 7.67 -21.42 -0.35
N VAL A 219 8.23 -20.89 0.74
CA VAL A 219 7.44 -20.42 1.88
C VAL A 219 6.47 -19.31 1.45
N TYR A 220 6.94 -18.31 0.73
CA TYR A 220 6.10 -17.21 0.26
C TYR A 220 5.05 -17.67 -0.74
N LYS A 221 5.39 -18.60 -1.64
CA LYS A 221 4.45 -19.22 -2.60
C LYS A 221 3.29 -19.89 -1.86
N ALA A 222 3.60 -20.69 -0.83
CA ALA A 222 2.60 -21.38 -0.01
C ALA A 222 1.74 -20.40 0.83
N GLU A 223 2.32 -19.35 1.37
CA GLU A 223 1.63 -18.36 2.20
C GLU A 223 0.75 -17.38 1.39
N MET A 224 1.00 -17.20 0.10
CA MET A 224 0.43 -16.13 -0.71
C MET A 224 -1.10 -16.01 -0.62
N PRO A 225 -1.90 -17.10 -0.84
CA PRO A 225 -3.35 -16.98 -0.82
C PRO A 225 -3.87 -16.51 0.54
N HIS A 226 -3.32 -17.08 1.61
CA HIS A 226 -3.69 -16.71 2.98
C HIS A 226 -3.27 -15.27 3.31
N PHE A 227 -2.06 -14.87 2.92
CA PHE A 227 -1.55 -13.52 3.13
C PHE A 227 -2.47 -12.47 2.46
N LEU A 228 -2.79 -12.64 1.17
CA LEU A 228 -3.67 -11.72 0.45
C LEU A 228 -5.06 -11.63 1.07
N GLN A 229 -5.62 -12.75 1.53
CA GLN A 229 -6.88 -12.78 2.24
C GLN A 229 -6.80 -12.00 3.57
N CYS A 230 -5.71 -12.18 4.32
CA CYS A 230 -5.54 -11.55 5.63
C CYS A 230 -5.37 -10.03 5.56
N ILE A 231 -4.67 -9.52 4.54
CA ILE A 231 -4.43 -8.06 4.41
C ILE A 231 -5.54 -7.34 3.63
N ASN A 232 -6.47 -8.06 2.98
CA ASN A 232 -7.54 -7.45 2.20
C ASN A 232 -8.64 -6.88 3.10
N PRO A 233 -8.86 -5.56 3.13
CA PRO A 233 -9.90 -4.95 3.95
C PRO A 233 -11.30 -5.01 3.33
N HIS A 234 -11.43 -5.47 2.08
CA HIS A 234 -12.68 -5.46 1.30
C HIS A 234 -13.34 -4.07 1.24
N SER A 235 -12.51 -3.01 1.13
CA SER A 235 -12.93 -1.62 1.07
C SER A 235 -12.95 -1.11 -0.36
N GLU A 236 -13.85 -0.15 -0.64
CA GLU A 236 -13.86 0.60 -1.91
C GLU A 236 -13.01 1.88 -1.84
N ASP A 237 -12.56 2.28 -0.65
CA ASP A 237 -11.67 3.43 -0.46
C ASP A 237 -10.27 3.11 -1.00
N PRO A 238 -9.76 3.89 -1.98
CA PRO A 238 -8.46 3.63 -2.60
C PRO A 238 -7.30 3.47 -1.62
N ARG A 239 -7.33 4.18 -0.49
CA ARG A 239 -6.29 4.13 0.54
C ARG A 239 -6.14 2.77 1.22
N PHE A 240 -7.11 1.89 1.04
CA PHE A 240 -7.13 0.54 1.60
C PHE A 240 -7.03 -0.54 0.52
N LEU A 241 -6.89 -0.19 -0.77
CA LEU A 241 -6.86 -1.18 -1.84
C LEU A 241 -5.57 -2.00 -1.85
N LEU A 242 -5.70 -3.21 -2.36
CA LEU A 242 -4.59 -4.03 -2.85
C LEU A 242 -4.59 -3.93 -4.38
N PRO A 243 -3.77 -3.07 -4.99
CA PRO A 243 -3.80 -2.88 -6.44
C PRO A 243 -3.51 -4.18 -7.17
N GLN A 244 -4.35 -4.53 -8.14
CA GLN A 244 -4.22 -5.76 -8.92
C GLN A 244 -2.86 -5.86 -9.62
N GLU A 245 -2.34 -4.75 -10.13
CA GLU A 245 -1.02 -4.70 -10.79
C GLU A 245 0.11 -5.10 -9.84
N THR A 246 0.05 -4.64 -8.58
CA THR A 246 1.04 -5.01 -7.55
C THR A 246 0.92 -6.49 -7.18
N VAL A 247 -0.31 -7.01 -7.05
CA VAL A 247 -0.57 -8.43 -6.77
C VAL A 247 -0.08 -9.31 -7.93
N LEU A 248 -0.32 -8.91 -9.18
CA LEU A 248 0.17 -9.62 -10.36
C LEU A 248 1.70 -9.64 -10.40
N ARG A 249 2.35 -8.50 -10.16
CA ARG A 249 3.82 -8.41 -10.11
C ARG A 249 4.42 -9.35 -9.07
N LEU A 250 3.77 -9.46 -7.90
CA LEU A 250 4.17 -10.34 -6.82
C LEU A 250 3.99 -11.82 -7.23
N ALA A 251 2.89 -12.16 -7.91
CA ALA A 251 2.65 -13.51 -8.43
C ALA A 251 3.67 -13.89 -9.50
N GLU A 252 4.01 -12.99 -10.42
CA GLU A 252 5.02 -13.21 -11.46
C GLU A 252 6.39 -13.60 -10.90
N CYS A 253 6.80 -12.98 -9.77
CA CYS A 253 8.06 -13.32 -9.11
C CYS A 253 8.06 -14.76 -8.54
N LEU A 254 6.90 -15.33 -8.25
CA LEU A 254 6.76 -16.67 -7.67
C LEU A 254 6.61 -17.79 -8.70
N ILE A 255 6.43 -17.45 -9.97
CA ILE A 255 6.37 -18.43 -11.05
C ILE A 255 7.78 -18.96 -11.28
N ASP A 256 7.94 -20.28 -11.23
CA ASP A 256 9.21 -20.92 -11.54
C ASP A 256 9.58 -20.73 -13.00
N ASP A 257 10.89 -20.68 -13.30
CA ASP A 257 11.38 -20.50 -14.65
C ASP A 257 10.89 -21.62 -15.60
N LEU A 258 10.75 -22.86 -15.10
CA LEU A 258 10.15 -23.98 -15.83
C LEU A 258 8.67 -23.73 -16.16
N GLU A 259 7.88 -23.22 -15.20
CA GLU A 259 6.47 -22.86 -15.45
C GLU A 259 6.36 -21.69 -16.45
N ARG A 260 7.36 -20.79 -16.45
CA ARG A 260 7.44 -19.67 -17.40
C ARG A 260 7.76 -20.18 -18.80
N GLU A 261 8.78 -21.03 -18.93
CA GLU A 261 9.16 -21.67 -20.20
C GLU A 261 8.01 -22.53 -20.76
N GLU A 262 7.28 -23.26 -19.92
CA GLU A 262 6.10 -24.01 -20.34
C GLU A 262 4.96 -23.12 -20.85
N ARG A 263 4.72 -21.98 -20.21
CA ARG A 263 3.71 -21.01 -20.66
C ARG A 263 4.13 -20.34 -21.97
N GLU A 264 5.36 -19.90 -22.05
CA GLU A 264 5.94 -19.29 -23.24
C GLU A 264 6.03 -20.33 -24.36
N GLY A 265 6.44 -21.58 -24.08
CA GLY A 265 6.46 -22.69 -25.02
C GLY A 265 5.08 -23.08 -25.52
N LYS A 266 4.05 -23.09 -24.70
CA LYS A 266 2.66 -23.32 -25.14
C LYS A 266 2.13 -22.22 -26.07
N VAL A 267 2.57 -20.99 -25.89
CA VAL A 267 2.24 -19.87 -26.80
C VAL A 267 2.90 -20.08 -28.17
N TRP A 268 4.11 -20.62 -28.21
CA TRP A 268 4.83 -20.91 -29.47
C TRP A 268 4.20 -22.05 -30.27
N TRP A 269 3.62 -23.08 -29.61
CA TRP A 269 2.97 -24.23 -30.24
C TRP A 269 1.56 -23.96 -30.79
N VAL A 270 0.91 -22.87 -30.37
CA VAL A 270 -0.42 -22.48 -30.86
C VAL A 270 -0.31 -21.56 -32.09
N GLY A 271 0.86 -21.15 -32.48
CA GLY A 271 1.15 -20.23 -33.60
C GLY A 271 1.67 -20.86 -34.88
N TYR A 272 1.61 -22.20 -35.00
CA TYR A 272 1.96 -22.90 -36.28
C TYR A 272 0.82 -23.77 -36.77
#